data_e447028105f32211a6b5dcba9c8ee2e4
#
_entry.id   e447028105f32211a6b5dcba9c8ee2e4
#
_cell.length_a   1.000
_cell.length_b   1.000
_cell.length_c   1.000
_cell.angle_alpha   90.00
_cell.angle_beta   90.00
_cell.angle_gamma   90.00
#
_symmetry.space_group_name_H-M   'P 1'
#
loop_
_entity.id
_entity.type
_entity.pdbx_description
1 polymer ?
#
loop_
_entity_poly.entity_id
_entity_poly.type
_entity_poly.pdbx_seq_one_letter_code
_entity_poly.pdbx_strand_id
1 'polypeptide(L)'
;RKVITVSSCTTVMYPEKEPDMSFSSEVKEELAKHISPARHCQIAELAALMNFSGQYGRSAEGDFMIGFQTENEAVVRKGFTLLKKTYNIDTDVKISEEQMRSVIDKIGDLSEPVSPLLIKNSCCQRAFLRGAFLCIGSMSDPQKSYHLEFVCTDEDKARQLQSVIQGFDIEAKIVLRKKYYVVYLKEGSGIVDLLNVCEAPIALMKLENLRIVKEMR
;
A
#
# COMPACT_ATOMS: atom_id res chain seq x y z
N ARG A 1 -4.92 -17.55 4.65
CA ARG A 1 -5.27 -16.13 4.44
C ARG A 1 -6.49 -15.84 5.27
N LYS A 2 -6.33 -15.07 6.34
CA LYS A 2 -7.46 -14.61 7.17
C LYS A 2 -8.09 -13.40 6.48
N VAL A 3 -9.41 -13.45 6.31
CA VAL A 3 -10.22 -12.28 5.97
C VAL A 3 -10.52 -11.59 7.29
N ILE A 4 -10.04 -10.38 7.50
CA ILE A 4 -10.41 -9.59 8.66
C ILE A 4 -11.63 -8.77 8.27
N THR A 5 -12.80 -9.25 8.62
CA THR A 5 -14.03 -8.48 8.69
C THR A 5 -14.11 -7.89 10.09
N VAL A 6 -14.13 -6.57 10.22
CA VAL A 6 -14.28 -5.91 11.51
C VAL A 6 -15.74 -6.00 11.91
N SER A 7 -16.04 -7.00 12.74
CA SER A 7 -17.16 -6.99 13.69
C SER A 7 -16.54 -6.66 15.05
N SER A 8 -17.15 -5.73 15.77
CA SER A 8 -16.70 -5.22 17.06
C SER A 8 -16.17 -6.32 18.00
N CYS A 9 -14.86 -6.31 18.28
CA CYS A 9 -14.28 -7.07 19.38
C CYS A 9 -13.26 -6.22 20.11
N THR A 10 -13.62 -5.84 21.32
CA THR A 10 -12.75 -5.13 22.28
C THR A 10 -11.80 -6.16 22.87
N THR A 11 -10.55 -6.19 22.41
CA THR A 11 -9.51 -7.02 23.01
C THR A 11 -8.61 -6.15 23.89
N VAL A 12 -8.58 -6.47 25.17
CA VAL A 12 -7.66 -5.88 26.17
C VAL A 12 -6.25 -6.35 25.84
N MET A 13 -5.35 -5.40 25.54
CA MET A 13 -3.94 -5.69 25.24
C MET A 13 -3.13 -5.76 26.54
N TYR A 14 -2.41 -6.87 26.73
CA TYR A 14 -1.26 -6.97 27.61
C TYR A 14 0.00 -6.55 26.83
N PRO A 15 0.98 -5.87 27.48
CA PRO A 15 2.22 -5.49 26.81
C PRO A 15 3.13 -6.72 26.67
N GLU A 16 3.06 -7.39 25.51
CA GLU A 16 4.10 -8.33 25.11
C GLU A 16 5.29 -7.54 24.52
N LYS A 17 6.52 -8.00 24.78
CA LYS A 17 7.75 -7.48 24.18
C LYS A 17 7.53 -7.34 22.68
N GLU A 18 7.77 -6.14 22.15
CA GLU A 18 7.74 -5.89 20.71
C GLU A 18 8.66 -6.92 20.02
N PRO A 19 8.14 -7.78 19.13
CA PRO A 19 8.99 -8.64 18.32
C PRO A 19 9.89 -7.75 17.46
N ASP A 20 11.13 -8.17 17.30
CA ASP A 20 12.12 -7.49 16.46
C ASP A 20 11.54 -7.31 15.06
N MET A 21 10.97 -6.13 14.79
CA MET A 21 10.23 -5.87 13.56
C MET A 21 11.19 -5.87 12.38
N SER A 22 10.84 -6.58 11.31
CA SER A 22 11.63 -6.52 10.08
C SER A 22 11.68 -5.10 9.52
N PHE A 23 12.77 -4.73 8.85
CA PHE A 23 12.89 -3.42 8.22
C PHE A 23 11.70 -3.10 7.30
N SER A 24 11.21 -4.10 6.57
CA SER A 24 10.00 -3.97 5.75
C SER A 24 8.75 -3.60 6.57
N SER A 25 8.60 -4.15 7.76
CA SER A 25 7.49 -3.83 8.67
C SER A 25 7.60 -2.42 9.23
N GLU A 26 8.82 -1.97 9.58
CA GLU A 26 9.05 -0.59 10.03
C GLU A 26 8.65 0.42 8.95
N VAL A 27 9.05 0.18 7.68
CA VAL A 27 8.66 1.02 6.54
C VAL A 27 7.12 1.07 6.40
N LYS A 28 6.45 -0.07 6.51
CA LYS A 28 4.98 -0.12 6.41
C LYS A 28 4.31 0.63 7.55
N GLU A 29 4.80 0.51 8.78
CA GLU A 29 4.26 1.28 9.91
C GLU A 29 4.46 2.79 9.76
N GLU A 30 5.59 3.23 9.21
CA GLU A 30 5.84 4.63 8.89
C GLU A 30 4.85 5.12 7.83
N LEU A 31 4.76 4.42 6.71
CA LEU A 31 3.87 4.79 5.60
C LEU A 31 2.38 4.75 5.99
N ALA A 32 1.99 3.85 6.88
CA ALA A 32 0.61 3.77 7.35
C ALA A 32 0.18 4.99 8.17
N LYS A 33 1.11 5.63 8.86
CA LYS A 33 0.85 6.86 9.65
C LYS A 33 0.73 8.12 8.77
N HIS A 34 1.33 8.10 7.59
CA HIS A 34 1.30 9.22 6.67
C HIS A 34 -0.09 9.38 6.02
N ILE A 35 -0.74 10.51 6.19
CA ILE A 35 -2.00 10.85 5.52
C ILE A 35 -1.80 12.16 4.73
N SER A 36 -1.89 12.07 3.41
CA SER A 36 -1.81 13.25 2.56
C SER A 36 -2.91 14.27 2.92
N PRO A 37 -2.62 15.58 2.97
CA PRO A 37 -3.65 16.59 3.20
C PRO A 37 -4.60 16.76 1.99
N ALA A 38 -4.15 16.44 0.78
CA ALA A 38 -4.92 16.60 -0.44
C ALA A 38 -5.86 15.42 -0.68
N ARG A 39 -7.16 15.70 -0.84
CA ARG A 39 -8.18 14.67 -1.05
C ARG A 39 -7.91 13.80 -2.29
N HIS A 40 -7.43 14.38 -3.39
CA HIS A 40 -7.12 13.61 -4.61
C HIS A 40 -5.99 12.59 -4.38
N CYS A 41 -4.99 12.92 -3.54
CA CYS A 41 -3.94 11.98 -3.14
C CYS A 41 -4.48 10.89 -2.21
N GLN A 42 -5.38 11.25 -1.28
CA GLN A 42 -6.06 10.27 -0.43
C GLN A 42 -6.85 9.26 -1.26
N ILE A 43 -7.55 9.72 -2.31
CA ILE A 43 -8.29 8.86 -3.23
C ILE A 43 -7.35 7.98 -4.05
N ALA A 44 -6.23 8.51 -4.55
CA ALA A 44 -5.24 7.74 -5.29
C ALA A 44 -4.59 6.64 -4.43
N GLU A 45 -4.29 6.96 -3.17
CA GLU A 45 -3.77 5.98 -2.22
C GLU A 45 -4.81 4.91 -1.86
N LEU A 46 -6.05 5.31 -1.62
CA LEU A 46 -7.16 4.38 -1.37
C LEU A 46 -7.40 3.48 -2.59
N ALA A 47 -7.34 4.02 -3.81
CA ALA A 47 -7.47 3.23 -5.03
C ALA A 47 -6.39 2.14 -5.12
N ALA A 48 -5.14 2.44 -4.72
CA ALA A 48 -4.09 1.43 -4.64
C ALA A 48 -4.39 0.37 -3.57
N LEU A 49 -4.78 0.78 -2.35
CA LEU A 49 -5.14 -0.17 -1.29
C LEU A 49 -6.28 -1.10 -1.71
N MET A 50 -7.33 -0.54 -2.34
CA MET A 50 -8.46 -1.31 -2.85
C MET A 50 -8.04 -2.24 -4.00
N ASN A 51 -7.24 -1.76 -4.94
CA ASN A 51 -6.84 -2.52 -6.12
C ASN A 51 -5.96 -3.74 -5.79
N PHE A 52 -5.09 -3.62 -4.77
CA PHE A 52 -4.15 -4.68 -4.41
C PHE A 52 -4.60 -5.56 -3.24
N SER A 53 -5.50 -5.10 -2.39
CA SER A 53 -5.96 -5.86 -1.22
C SER A 53 -7.44 -5.71 -0.90
N GLY A 54 -8.14 -4.81 -1.59
CA GLY A 54 -9.55 -4.51 -1.33
C GLY A 54 -10.51 -5.55 -1.90
N GLN A 55 -11.71 -5.56 -1.35
CA GLN A 55 -12.84 -6.30 -1.87
C GLN A 55 -14.14 -5.56 -1.62
N TYR A 56 -15.06 -5.67 -2.58
CA TYR A 56 -16.46 -5.29 -2.44
C TYR A 56 -17.28 -6.54 -2.15
N GLY A 57 -18.30 -6.40 -1.31
CA GLY A 57 -19.15 -7.52 -0.96
C GLY A 57 -20.49 -7.12 -0.38
N ARG A 58 -21.26 -8.14 0.00
CA ARG A 58 -22.47 -8.01 0.81
C ARG A 58 -22.41 -8.97 1.99
N SER A 59 -22.94 -8.53 3.13
CA SER A 59 -23.11 -9.40 4.29
C SER A 59 -24.21 -10.45 4.03
N ALA A 60 -24.33 -11.43 4.93
CA ALA A 60 -25.43 -12.38 4.90
C ALA A 60 -26.83 -11.71 4.99
N GLU A 61 -26.90 -10.54 5.57
CA GLU A 61 -28.08 -9.70 5.73
C GLU A 61 -28.34 -8.79 4.52
N GLY A 62 -27.47 -8.83 3.50
CA GLY A 62 -27.57 -8.04 2.27
C GLY A 62 -26.93 -6.65 2.32
N ASP A 63 -26.36 -6.25 3.45
CA ASP A 63 -25.70 -4.96 3.62
C ASP A 63 -24.40 -4.86 2.81
N PHE A 64 -24.09 -3.71 2.26
CA PHE A 64 -22.85 -3.46 1.55
C PHE A 64 -21.63 -3.53 2.47
N MET A 65 -20.56 -4.13 1.98
CA MET A 65 -19.30 -4.29 2.70
C MET A 65 -18.11 -3.89 1.84
N ILE A 66 -17.14 -3.22 2.46
CA ILE A 66 -15.80 -2.99 1.92
C ILE A 66 -14.82 -3.64 2.90
N GLY A 67 -13.90 -4.43 2.37
CA GLY A 67 -12.90 -5.13 3.18
C GLY A 67 -11.52 -5.09 2.56
N PHE A 68 -10.52 -5.50 3.35
CA PHE A 68 -9.12 -5.65 2.91
C PHE A 68 -8.62 -7.04 3.24
N GLN A 69 -8.06 -7.73 2.24
CA GLN A 69 -7.42 -9.04 2.40
C GLN A 69 -5.94 -8.86 2.69
N THR A 70 -5.59 -8.71 3.96
CA THR A 70 -4.23 -8.51 4.41
C THR A 70 -4.04 -9.07 5.82
N GLU A 71 -2.81 -9.46 6.15
CA GLU A 71 -2.41 -9.83 7.51
C GLU A 71 -1.86 -8.62 8.30
N ASN A 72 -1.67 -7.49 7.62
CA ASN A 72 -1.11 -6.28 8.22
C ASN A 72 -2.24 -5.34 8.66
N GLU A 73 -2.43 -5.22 9.97
CA GLU A 73 -3.45 -4.36 10.57
C GLU A 73 -3.27 -2.87 10.22
N ALA A 74 -2.03 -2.42 9.99
CA ALA A 74 -1.76 -1.03 9.62
C ALA A 74 -2.37 -0.68 8.25
N VAL A 75 -2.41 -1.64 7.31
CA VAL A 75 -3.06 -1.48 6.01
C VAL A 75 -4.56 -1.34 6.17
N VAL A 76 -5.18 -2.20 6.99
CA VAL A 76 -6.62 -2.16 7.27
C VAL A 76 -7.01 -0.82 7.90
N ARG A 77 -6.30 -0.44 8.96
CA ARG A 77 -6.52 0.85 9.66
C ARG A 77 -6.39 2.05 8.72
N LYS A 78 -5.36 2.04 7.86
CA LYS A 78 -5.17 3.09 6.85
C LYS A 78 -6.30 3.14 5.84
N GLY A 79 -6.70 1.99 5.30
CA GLY A 79 -7.80 1.88 4.33
C GLY A 79 -9.10 2.47 4.88
N PHE A 80 -9.50 2.08 6.10
CA PHE A 80 -10.70 2.64 6.73
C PHE A 80 -10.56 4.13 7.08
N THR A 81 -9.37 4.58 7.49
CA THR A 81 -9.12 6.01 7.70
C THR A 81 -9.33 6.82 6.42
N LEU A 82 -8.86 6.30 5.28
CA LEU A 82 -9.04 6.96 3.99
C LEU A 82 -10.51 6.90 3.52
N LEU A 83 -11.20 5.77 3.70
CA LEU A 83 -12.64 5.64 3.41
C LEU A 83 -13.46 6.66 4.22
N LYS A 84 -13.16 6.82 5.51
CA LYS A 84 -13.82 7.82 6.35
C LYS A 84 -13.55 9.24 5.86
N LYS A 85 -12.30 9.58 5.54
CA LYS A 85 -11.92 10.93 5.10
C LYS A 85 -12.43 11.30 3.70
N THR A 86 -12.53 10.34 2.80
CA THR A 86 -12.89 10.61 1.39
C THR A 86 -14.35 10.40 1.07
N TYR A 87 -15.01 9.45 1.72
CA TYR A 87 -16.40 9.05 1.43
C TYR A 87 -17.32 9.08 2.65
N ASN A 88 -16.81 9.52 3.82
CA ASN A 88 -17.55 9.53 5.08
C ASN A 88 -18.13 8.15 5.43
N ILE A 89 -17.38 7.09 5.11
CA ILE A 89 -17.74 5.72 5.47
C ILE A 89 -17.08 5.39 6.81
N ASP A 90 -17.89 5.09 7.80
CA ASP A 90 -17.45 4.65 9.13
C ASP A 90 -17.58 3.15 9.27
N THR A 91 -16.63 2.51 9.96
CA THR A 91 -16.60 1.05 10.18
C THR A 91 -17.76 0.53 10.99
N ASP A 92 -18.33 1.40 11.84
CA ASP A 92 -19.37 1.02 12.80
C ASP A 92 -20.79 1.30 12.28
N VAL A 93 -20.90 1.81 11.05
CA VAL A 93 -22.19 2.20 10.44
C VAL A 93 -22.35 1.45 9.11
N LYS A 94 -23.58 1.01 8.83
CA LYS A 94 -23.92 0.40 7.54
C LYS A 94 -23.61 1.36 6.39
N ILE A 95 -22.94 0.82 5.36
CA ILE A 95 -22.61 1.57 4.15
C ILE A 95 -23.91 1.74 3.35
N SER A 96 -24.29 2.98 3.04
CA SER A 96 -25.43 3.25 2.18
C SER A 96 -25.14 2.89 0.72
N GLU A 97 -26.19 2.65 -0.07
CA GLU A 97 -26.06 2.39 -1.50
C GLU A 97 -25.39 3.56 -2.24
N GLU A 98 -25.68 4.78 -1.86
CA GLU A 98 -25.08 5.98 -2.44
C GLU A 98 -23.58 6.06 -2.14
N GLN A 99 -23.18 5.79 -0.90
CA GLN A 99 -21.76 5.72 -0.52
C GLN A 99 -21.03 4.64 -1.30
N MET A 100 -21.58 3.42 -1.36
CA MET A 100 -20.99 2.31 -2.08
C MET A 100 -20.83 2.61 -3.57
N ARG A 101 -21.88 3.16 -4.20
CA ARG A 101 -21.87 3.59 -5.60
C ARG A 101 -20.80 4.66 -5.83
N SER A 102 -20.69 5.67 -4.97
CA SER A 102 -19.68 6.73 -5.07
C SER A 102 -18.24 6.18 -4.99
N VAL A 103 -17.99 5.15 -4.17
CA VAL A 103 -16.68 4.48 -4.11
C VAL A 103 -16.40 3.72 -5.41
N ILE A 104 -17.35 2.89 -5.86
CA ILE A 104 -17.19 2.07 -7.06
C ILE A 104 -17.02 2.94 -8.31
N ASP A 105 -17.82 3.99 -8.47
CA ASP A 105 -17.74 4.90 -9.62
C ASP A 105 -16.39 5.61 -9.69
N LYS A 106 -15.76 5.88 -8.55
CA LYS A 106 -14.49 6.59 -8.51
C LYS A 106 -13.28 5.67 -8.57
N ILE A 107 -13.29 4.59 -7.82
CA ILE A 107 -12.15 3.64 -7.74
C ILE A 107 -12.19 2.65 -8.89
N GLY A 108 -13.38 2.24 -9.33
CA GLY A 108 -13.58 1.34 -10.44
C GLY A 108 -13.58 -0.15 -10.07
N ASP A 109 -13.43 -0.98 -11.09
CA ASP A 109 -13.33 -2.43 -10.97
C ASP A 109 -11.95 -2.81 -10.40
N LEU A 110 -11.96 -3.60 -9.33
CA LEU A 110 -10.73 -4.05 -8.66
C LEU A 110 -9.98 -5.14 -9.44
N SER A 111 -10.56 -5.71 -10.50
CA SER A 111 -9.86 -6.63 -11.40
C SER A 111 -8.94 -5.91 -12.38
N GLU A 112 -9.25 -4.68 -12.74
CA GLU A 112 -8.51 -3.85 -13.67
C GLU A 112 -7.43 -3.01 -12.96
N PRO A 113 -6.40 -2.51 -13.69
CA PRO A 113 -5.48 -1.51 -13.17
C PRO A 113 -6.22 -0.23 -12.71
N VAL A 114 -5.60 0.50 -11.79
CA VAL A 114 -6.16 1.79 -11.32
C VAL A 114 -6.31 2.77 -12.48
N SER A 115 -7.47 3.46 -12.56
CA SER A 115 -7.71 4.44 -13.60
C SER A 115 -6.57 5.46 -13.74
N PRO A 116 -5.99 5.67 -14.93
CA PRO A 116 -4.93 6.65 -15.16
C PRO A 116 -5.29 8.07 -14.72
N LEU A 117 -6.59 8.41 -14.71
CA LEU A 117 -7.06 9.72 -14.24
C LEU A 117 -6.83 9.95 -12.75
N LEU A 118 -6.86 8.88 -11.95
CA LEU A 118 -6.59 8.97 -10.49
C LEU A 118 -5.12 9.17 -10.17
N ILE A 119 -4.23 8.70 -11.05
CA ILE A 119 -2.77 8.76 -10.88
C ILE A 119 -2.09 9.66 -11.90
N LYS A 120 -2.83 10.64 -12.46
CA LYS A 120 -2.30 11.55 -13.48
C LYS A 120 -1.21 12.47 -12.92
N ASN A 121 -1.41 13.02 -11.73
CA ASN A 121 -0.47 13.96 -11.12
C ASN A 121 0.63 13.23 -10.34
N SER A 122 1.85 13.76 -10.33
CA SER A 122 2.98 13.15 -9.60
C SER A 122 2.70 12.92 -8.11
N CYS A 123 1.98 13.83 -7.45
CA CYS A 123 1.57 13.65 -6.06
C CYS A 123 0.57 12.48 -5.87
N CYS A 124 -0.31 12.22 -6.85
CA CYS A 124 -1.19 11.05 -6.85
C CYS A 124 -0.41 9.76 -7.12
N GLN A 125 0.59 9.80 -8.00
CA GLN A 125 1.49 8.68 -8.26
C GLN A 125 2.29 8.29 -7.01
N ARG A 126 2.80 9.28 -6.26
CA ARG A 126 3.44 9.05 -4.95
C ARG A 126 2.50 8.35 -3.97
N ALA A 127 1.27 8.84 -3.86
CA ALA A 127 0.25 8.25 -3.01
C ALA A 127 -0.13 6.83 -3.45
N PHE A 128 -0.25 6.58 -4.76
CA PHE A 128 -0.47 5.25 -5.34
C PHE A 128 0.67 4.29 -4.99
N LEU A 129 1.94 4.68 -5.17
CA LEU A 129 3.10 3.85 -4.84
C LEU A 129 3.17 3.53 -3.36
N ARG A 130 2.83 4.49 -2.48
CA ARG A 130 2.73 4.27 -1.04
C ARG A 130 1.67 3.22 -0.70
N GLY A 131 0.46 3.34 -1.26
CA GLY A 131 -0.60 2.35 -1.08
C GLY A 131 -0.22 0.97 -1.61
N ALA A 132 0.41 0.90 -2.79
CA ALA A 132 0.90 -0.35 -3.37
C ALA A 132 1.95 -1.01 -2.45
N PHE A 133 2.93 -0.23 -1.94
CA PHE A 133 3.94 -0.77 -1.03
C PHE A 133 3.33 -1.33 0.25
N LEU A 134 2.36 -0.65 0.83
CA LEU A 134 1.65 -1.12 2.01
C LEU A 134 1.02 -2.51 1.79
N CYS A 135 0.38 -2.74 0.65
CA CYS A 135 -0.33 -3.98 0.36
C CYS A 135 0.58 -5.12 -0.09
N ILE A 136 1.39 -4.88 -1.11
CA ILE A 136 2.11 -5.92 -1.86
C ILE A 136 3.63 -5.70 -1.88
N GLY A 137 4.13 -4.62 -1.30
CA GLY A 137 5.55 -4.32 -1.21
C GLY A 137 6.24 -5.10 -0.09
N SER A 138 7.49 -5.44 -0.32
CA SER A 138 8.40 -5.97 0.70
C SER A 138 9.82 -5.51 0.45
N MET A 139 10.63 -5.49 1.49
CA MET A 139 12.00 -5.06 1.42
C MET A 139 12.89 -5.95 2.29
N SER A 140 14.04 -6.35 1.77
CA SER A 140 15.05 -7.08 2.53
C SER A 140 15.69 -6.20 3.60
N ASP A 141 16.25 -6.84 4.62
CA ASP A 141 17.13 -6.17 5.58
C ASP A 141 18.31 -5.52 4.83
N PRO A 142 18.44 -4.18 4.85
CA PRO A 142 19.47 -3.49 4.11
C PRO A 142 20.88 -3.76 4.63
N GLN A 143 21.04 -4.35 5.82
CA GLN A 143 22.33 -4.84 6.30
C GLN A 143 22.80 -6.06 5.48
N LYS A 144 21.86 -6.89 5.00
CA LYS A 144 22.15 -8.12 4.26
C LYS A 144 22.21 -7.88 2.75
N SER A 145 21.18 -7.25 2.19
CA SER A 145 21.10 -7.02 0.74
C SER A 145 20.18 -5.85 0.42
N TYR A 146 20.40 -5.22 -0.73
CA TYR A 146 19.47 -4.24 -1.31
C TYR A 146 18.52 -4.97 -2.25
N HIS A 147 17.28 -5.16 -1.78
CA HIS A 147 16.22 -5.76 -2.58
C HIS A 147 14.87 -5.24 -2.09
N LEU A 148 14.11 -4.65 -3.00
CA LEU A 148 12.74 -4.23 -2.79
C LEU A 148 11.88 -4.85 -3.89
N GLU A 149 10.75 -5.42 -3.54
CA GLU A 149 9.85 -6.04 -4.50
C GLU A 149 8.38 -5.77 -4.20
N PHE A 150 7.58 -5.80 -5.27
CA PHE A 150 6.12 -5.80 -5.23
C PHE A 150 5.64 -7.07 -5.92
N VAL A 151 4.77 -7.83 -5.25
CA VAL A 151 4.27 -9.12 -5.75
C VAL A 151 2.84 -8.95 -6.25
N CYS A 152 2.67 -8.89 -7.56
CA CYS A 152 1.37 -8.76 -8.23
C CYS A 152 0.85 -10.12 -8.69
N THR A 153 -0.47 -10.29 -8.66
CA THR A 153 -1.15 -11.47 -9.21
C THR A 153 -1.49 -11.30 -10.69
N ASP A 154 -1.51 -10.06 -11.17
CA ASP A 154 -1.93 -9.65 -12.50
C ASP A 154 -0.81 -8.90 -13.22
N GLU A 155 -0.65 -9.15 -14.53
CA GLU A 155 0.41 -8.58 -15.35
C GLU A 155 0.18 -7.09 -15.61
N ASP A 156 -1.04 -6.68 -15.92
CA ASP A 156 -1.34 -5.30 -16.28
C ASP A 156 -1.17 -4.37 -15.08
N LYS A 157 -1.53 -4.84 -13.87
CA LYS A 157 -1.24 -4.13 -12.62
C LYS A 157 0.26 -4.00 -12.34
N ALA A 158 1.04 -5.07 -12.63
CA ALA A 158 2.48 -5.03 -12.48
C ALA A 158 3.13 -4.06 -13.48
N ARG A 159 2.67 -4.04 -14.74
CA ARG A 159 3.12 -3.10 -15.77
C ARG A 159 2.76 -1.66 -15.42
N GLN A 160 1.55 -1.41 -14.92
CA GLN A 160 1.16 -0.09 -14.43
C GLN A 160 2.07 0.38 -13.31
N LEU A 161 2.31 -0.47 -12.31
CA LEU A 161 3.19 -0.16 -11.18
C LEU A 161 4.62 0.15 -11.65
N GLN A 162 5.19 -0.67 -12.55
CA GLN A 162 6.49 -0.43 -13.13
C GLN A 162 6.55 0.91 -13.86
N SER A 163 5.55 1.21 -14.69
CA SER A 163 5.48 2.47 -15.45
C SER A 163 5.44 3.69 -14.52
N VAL A 164 4.68 3.60 -13.42
CA VAL A 164 4.62 4.69 -12.43
C VAL A 164 5.96 4.88 -11.71
N ILE A 165 6.66 3.80 -11.36
CA ILE A 165 7.99 3.86 -10.74
C ILE A 165 8.99 4.50 -11.72
N GLN A 166 8.99 4.06 -12.99
CA GLN A 166 9.86 4.59 -14.03
C GLN A 166 9.60 6.07 -14.35
N GLY A 167 8.37 6.55 -14.13
CA GLY A 167 8.03 7.97 -14.22
C GLY A 167 8.75 8.87 -13.22
N PHE A 168 9.43 8.30 -12.22
CA PHE A 168 10.31 8.99 -11.27
C PHE A 168 11.81 8.73 -11.54
N ASP A 169 12.16 8.29 -12.75
CA ASP A 169 13.53 7.96 -13.17
C ASP A 169 14.17 6.81 -12.34
N ILE A 170 13.32 5.93 -11.79
CA ILE A 170 13.76 4.77 -11.01
C ILE A 170 13.68 3.52 -11.89
N GLU A 171 14.79 2.80 -12.05
CA GLU A 171 14.82 1.56 -12.84
C GLU A 171 14.18 0.41 -12.06
N ALA A 172 12.97 0.04 -12.45
CA ALA A 172 12.25 -1.13 -11.93
C ALA A 172 12.13 -2.21 -13.01
N LYS A 173 12.37 -3.46 -12.63
CA LYS A 173 12.28 -4.64 -13.52
C LYS A 173 11.10 -5.51 -13.15
N ILE A 174 10.53 -6.21 -14.13
CA ILE A 174 9.48 -7.22 -13.91
C ILE A 174 10.04 -8.60 -14.22
N VAL A 175 9.70 -9.58 -13.39
CA VAL A 175 9.97 -10.99 -13.62
C VAL A 175 8.75 -11.83 -13.26
N LEU A 176 8.44 -12.82 -14.08
CA LEU A 176 7.43 -13.83 -13.76
C LEU A 176 8.08 -14.89 -12.84
N ARG A 177 7.60 -14.97 -11.60
CA ARG A 177 8.05 -15.96 -10.61
C ARG A 177 6.88 -16.87 -10.25
N LYS A 178 6.91 -18.10 -10.75
CA LYS A 178 5.78 -19.04 -10.69
C LYS A 178 4.56 -18.42 -11.37
N LYS A 179 3.53 -18.03 -10.60
CA LYS A 179 2.28 -17.42 -11.08
C LYS A 179 2.15 -15.93 -10.71
N TYR A 180 3.24 -15.30 -10.23
CA TYR A 180 3.23 -13.90 -9.78
C TYR A 180 4.15 -13.06 -10.64
N TYR A 181 3.72 -11.86 -10.96
CA TYR A 181 4.53 -10.82 -11.60
C TYR A 181 5.19 -9.99 -10.50
N VAL A 182 6.52 -10.06 -10.43
CA VAL A 182 7.29 -9.37 -9.39
C VAL A 182 7.99 -8.17 -9.99
N VAL A 183 7.57 -6.97 -9.56
CA VAL A 183 8.26 -5.73 -9.88
C VAL A 183 9.32 -5.50 -8.81
N TYR A 184 10.59 -5.33 -9.18
CA TYR A 184 11.68 -5.28 -8.20
C TYR A 184 12.78 -4.28 -8.52
N LEU A 185 13.45 -3.83 -7.46
CA LEU A 185 14.67 -3.02 -7.47
C LEU A 185 15.77 -3.75 -6.69
N LYS A 186 17.01 -3.68 -7.17
CA LYS A 186 18.20 -4.29 -6.53
C LYS A 186 19.27 -3.29 -6.17
N GLU A 187 19.18 -2.06 -6.66
CA GLU A 187 20.15 -1.02 -6.41
C GLU A 187 19.75 -0.15 -5.22
N GLY A 188 20.69 0.07 -4.30
CA GLY A 188 20.44 0.83 -3.09
C GLY A 188 19.99 2.28 -3.38
N SER A 189 20.55 2.93 -4.42
CA SER A 189 20.13 4.26 -4.86
C SER A 189 18.66 4.29 -5.29
N GLY A 190 18.25 3.38 -6.18
CA GLY A 190 16.86 3.32 -6.63
C GLY A 190 15.86 3.01 -5.50
N ILE A 191 16.29 2.21 -4.49
CA ILE A 191 15.45 1.95 -3.31
C ILE A 191 15.32 3.20 -2.45
N VAL A 192 16.39 3.97 -2.24
CA VAL A 192 16.35 5.27 -1.54
C VAL A 192 15.41 6.23 -2.24
N ASP A 193 15.54 6.35 -3.58
CA ASP A 193 14.67 7.21 -4.38
C ASP A 193 13.20 6.79 -4.26
N LEU A 194 12.91 5.49 -4.27
CA LEU A 194 11.54 5.00 -4.10
C LEU A 194 10.99 5.28 -2.69
N LEU A 195 11.80 5.15 -1.63
CA LEU A 195 11.40 5.51 -0.27
C LEU A 195 11.11 7.02 -0.15
N ASN A 196 11.89 7.86 -0.84
CA ASN A 196 11.63 9.29 -0.93
C ASN A 196 10.32 9.58 -1.68
N VAL A 197 10.08 8.91 -2.80
CA VAL A 197 8.82 9.01 -3.56
C VAL A 197 7.63 8.60 -2.70
N CYS A 198 7.74 7.51 -1.93
CA CYS A 198 6.69 7.04 -1.03
C CYS A 198 6.52 7.89 0.23
N GLU A 199 7.43 8.86 0.48
CA GLU A 199 7.42 9.71 1.67
C GLU A 199 7.64 8.93 2.98
N ALA A 200 8.71 8.09 2.99
CA ALA A 200 9.20 7.35 4.15
C ALA A 200 10.56 7.90 4.64
N PRO A 201 10.64 9.11 5.21
CA PRO A 201 11.89 9.77 5.56
C PRO A 201 12.71 9.03 6.63
N ILE A 202 12.08 8.36 7.59
CA ILE A 202 12.78 7.64 8.65
C ILE A 202 13.49 6.42 8.06
N ALA A 203 12.79 5.62 7.26
CA ALA A 203 13.34 4.46 6.58
C ALA A 203 14.45 4.86 5.59
N LEU A 204 14.23 5.95 4.85
CA LEU A 204 15.21 6.53 3.94
C LEU A 204 16.52 6.87 4.67
N MET A 205 16.45 7.62 5.76
CA MET A 205 17.63 8.01 6.55
C MET A 205 18.36 6.80 7.13
N LYS A 206 17.63 5.79 7.62
CA LYS A 206 18.24 4.54 8.08
C LYS A 206 19.01 3.83 6.95
N LEU A 207 18.41 3.73 5.76
CA LEU A 207 19.02 3.10 4.60
C LEU A 207 20.27 3.84 4.14
N GLU A 208 20.22 5.17 4.01
CA GLU A 208 21.35 6.00 3.61
C GLU A 208 22.51 5.88 4.60
N ASN A 209 22.26 5.93 5.89
CA ASN A 209 23.29 5.74 6.90
C ASN A 209 24.00 4.37 6.75
N LEU A 210 23.24 3.31 6.47
CA LEU A 210 23.82 1.98 6.24
C LEU A 210 24.64 1.94 4.94
N ARG A 211 24.23 2.64 3.88
CA ARG A 211 24.97 2.73 2.63
C ARG A 211 26.32 3.41 2.86
N ILE A 212 26.34 4.58 3.50
CA ILE A 212 27.58 5.32 3.81
C ILE A 212 28.55 4.44 4.59
N VAL A 213 28.07 3.74 5.64
CA VAL A 213 28.93 2.86 6.45
C VAL A 213 29.48 1.68 5.65
N LYS A 214 28.72 1.15 4.68
CA LYS A 214 29.21 0.07 3.79
C LYS A 214 30.23 0.56 2.78
N GLU A 215 30.08 1.76 2.25
CA GLU A 215 31.00 2.37 1.30
C GLU A 215 32.35 2.79 1.92
N MET A 216 32.38 3.02 3.25
CA MET A 216 33.61 3.35 3.99
C MET A 216 34.43 2.10 4.41
N ARG A 217 33.95 0.89 4.18
CA ARG A 217 34.63 -0.38 4.52
C ARG A 217 35.29 -1.01 3.32
#